data_2caa47e03b1e5bc7e4a1ac14baae6027
#
_entry.id   2caa47e03b1e5bc7e4a1ac14baae6027
#
_cell.length_a   1.000
_cell.length_b   1.000
_cell.length_c   1.000
_cell.angle_alpha   90.00
_cell.angle_beta   90.00
_cell.angle_gamma   90.00
#
_symmetry.space_group_name_H-M   'P 1'
#
loop_
_entity.id
_entity.type
_entity.pdbx_description
1 polymer ?
#
loop_
_entity_poly.entity_id
_entity_poly.type
_entity_poly.pdbx_seq_one_letter_code
_entity_poly.pdbx_strand_id
1 'polypeptide(L)'
;MDDNAITKVATWYMAAWNEREVAARHRLLEQCWSDDGVYVDPNVSLIGRQALGGHIATVQASRPGARLAFVSGIDMHHQVVRFLWRLVRADGTCGDTSIDFGEVGPDGRLVKIIGFFGAPPPLG
;
A
#
# COMPACT_ATOMS: atom_id res chain seq x y z
N MET A 1 -16.63 -2.85 -10.31
CA MET A 1 -16.29 -2.28 -8.99
C MET A 1 -16.42 -0.78 -9.07
N ASP A 2 -17.12 -0.16 -8.17
CA ASP A 2 -17.31 1.29 -8.18
C ASP A 2 -16.25 2.03 -7.36
N ASP A 3 -16.26 3.37 -7.42
CA ASP A 3 -15.29 4.21 -6.73
C ASP A 3 -15.35 4.06 -5.21
N ASN A 4 -16.53 3.83 -4.65
CA ASN A 4 -16.68 3.62 -3.21
C ASN A 4 -16.05 2.31 -2.77
N ALA A 5 -16.24 1.25 -3.54
CA ALA A 5 -15.69 -0.07 -3.22
C ALA A 5 -14.17 -0.07 -3.29
N ILE A 6 -13.56 0.55 -4.32
CA ILE A 6 -12.10 0.60 -4.43
C ILE A 6 -11.50 1.50 -3.35
N THR A 7 -12.15 2.61 -3.02
CA THR A 7 -11.69 3.49 -1.94
C THR A 7 -11.66 2.75 -0.62
N LYS A 8 -12.66 1.91 -0.35
CA LYS A 8 -12.71 1.09 0.86
C LYS A 8 -11.55 0.09 0.91
N VAL A 9 -11.30 -0.62 -0.19
CA VAL A 9 -10.19 -1.57 -0.29
C VAL A 9 -8.84 -0.88 -0.10
N ALA A 10 -8.61 0.25 -0.75
CA ALA A 10 -7.38 1.02 -0.61
C ALA A 10 -7.22 1.56 0.82
N THR A 11 -8.32 1.95 1.47
CA THR A 11 -8.30 2.40 2.87
C THR A 11 -7.88 1.27 3.81
N TRP A 12 -8.40 0.07 3.63
CA TRP A 12 -7.96 -1.10 4.40
C TRP A 12 -6.48 -1.41 4.16
N TYR A 13 -6.04 -1.31 2.92
CA TYR A 13 -4.64 -1.53 2.55
C TYR A 13 -3.71 -0.53 3.26
N MET A 14 -4.04 0.75 3.21
CA MET A 14 -3.27 1.77 3.92
C MET A 14 -3.31 1.56 5.44
N ALA A 15 -4.47 1.20 5.98
CA ALA A 15 -4.61 0.89 7.40
C ALA A 15 -3.72 -0.29 7.82
N ALA A 16 -3.57 -1.30 6.96
CA ALA A 16 -2.69 -2.44 7.22
C ALA A 16 -1.23 -2.00 7.36
N TRP A 17 -0.77 -1.07 6.52
CA TRP A 17 0.58 -0.51 6.62
C TRP A 17 0.83 0.26 7.91
N ASN A 18 -0.22 0.79 8.52
CA ASN A 18 -0.14 1.59 9.74
C ASN A 18 -0.50 0.80 11.00
N GLU A 19 -1.07 -0.38 10.85
CA GLU A 19 -1.48 -1.21 11.99
C GLU A 19 -0.28 -1.92 12.59
N ARG A 20 -0.04 -1.71 13.87
CA ARG A 20 1.13 -2.25 14.57
C ARG A 20 0.87 -3.60 15.23
N GLU A 21 -0.39 -3.93 15.52
CA GLU A 21 -0.75 -5.22 16.10
C GLU A 21 -0.87 -6.26 14.98
N VAL A 22 -0.12 -7.37 15.11
CA VAL A 22 0.06 -8.37 14.06
C VAL A 22 -1.27 -8.98 13.62
N ALA A 23 -2.12 -9.38 14.54
CA ALA A 23 -3.39 -10.03 14.21
C ALA A 23 -4.37 -9.06 13.54
N ALA A 24 -4.42 -7.81 13.99
CA ALA A 24 -5.27 -6.78 13.40
C ALA A 24 -4.79 -6.45 11.97
N ARG A 25 -3.49 -6.35 11.75
CA ARG A 25 -2.92 -6.17 10.41
C ARG A 25 -3.31 -7.31 9.49
N HIS A 26 -3.20 -8.54 9.97
CA HIS A 26 -3.54 -9.71 9.18
C HIS A 26 -5.02 -9.71 8.77
N ARG A 27 -5.93 -9.34 9.68
CA ARG A 27 -7.36 -9.20 9.36
C ARG A 27 -7.62 -8.16 8.28
N LEU A 28 -6.90 -7.02 8.32
CA LEU A 28 -7.01 -6.00 7.28
C LEU A 28 -6.53 -6.53 5.93
N LEU A 29 -5.41 -7.22 5.90
CA LEU A 29 -4.88 -7.81 4.67
C LEU A 29 -5.81 -8.89 4.10
N GLU A 30 -6.45 -9.69 4.94
CA GLU A 30 -7.45 -10.65 4.47
C GLU A 30 -8.60 -9.96 3.73
N GLN A 31 -8.99 -8.76 4.12
CA GLN A 31 -10.08 -8.02 3.49
C GLN A 31 -9.69 -7.38 2.15
N CYS A 32 -8.45 -6.95 2.00
CA CYS A 32 -8.04 -6.11 0.87
C CYS A 32 -6.98 -6.73 -0.04
N TRP A 33 -6.31 -7.80 0.39
CA TRP A 33 -5.18 -8.38 -0.33
C TRP A 33 -5.45 -9.83 -0.68
N SER A 34 -5.31 -10.17 -1.96
CA SER A 34 -5.44 -11.55 -2.43
C SER A 34 -4.41 -12.46 -1.76
N ASP A 35 -4.77 -13.71 -1.53
CA ASP A 35 -3.92 -14.70 -0.88
C ASP A 35 -2.57 -14.84 -1.56
N ASP A 36 -2.53 -14.73 -2.87
CA ASP A 36 -1.32 -14.79 -3.71
C ASP A 36 -0.94 -13.43 -4.31
N GLY A 37 -1.41 -12.34 -3.72
CA GLY A 37 -1.14 -10.99 -4.21
C GLY A 37 0.35 -10.66 -4.26
N VAL A 38 0.74 -9.92 -5.29
CA VAL A 38 2.14 -9.54 -5.56
C VAL A 38 2.38 -8.10 -5.16
N TYR A 39 3.36 -7.87 -4.32
CA TYR A 39 3.81 -6.54 -3.91
C TYR A 39 5.23 -6.31 -4.40
N VAL A 40 5.44 -5.20 -5.10
CA VAL A 40 6.76 -4.81 -5.63
C VAL A 40 7.00 -3.35 -5.31
N ASP A 41 8.16 -3.06 -4.75
CA ASP A 41 8.68 -1.69 -4.64
C ASP A 41 10.19 -1.71 -4.93
N PRO A 42 10.89 -0.55 -4.87
CA PRO A 42 12.32 -0.54 -5.20
C PRO A 42 13.20 -1.47 -4.36
N ASN A 43 12.73 -1.89 -3.19
CA ASN A 43 13.54 -2.68 -2.25
C ASN A 43 13.17 -4.17 -2.23
N VAL A 44 11.94 -4.54 -2.61
CA VAL A 44 11.44 -5.91 -2.46
C VAL A 44 10.50 -6.32 -3.59
N SER A 45 10.38 -7.62 -3.77
CA SER A 45 9.33 -8.25 -4.58
C SER A 45 8.81 -9.45 -3.79
N LEU A 46 7.51 -9.44 -3.46
CA LEU A 46 6.91 -10.37 -2.51
C LEU A 46 5.64 -10.98 -3.09
N ILE A 47 5.34 -12.20 -2.70
CA ILE A 47 4.09 -12.88 -3.04
C ILE A 47 3.43 -13.39 -1.76
N GLY A 48 2.13 -13.09 -1.61
CA GLY A 48 1.30 -13.61 -0.52
C GLY A 48 1.14 -12.65 0.66
N ARG A 49 0.08 -12.89 1.45
CA ARG A 49 -0.25 -12.05 2.61
C ARG A 49 0.78 -12.11 3.72
N GLN A 50 1.31 -13.29 4.00
CA GLN A 50 2.30 -13.44 5.08
C GLN A 50 3.59 -12.69 4.74
N ALA A 51 4.05 -12.78 3.50
CA ALA A 51 5.23 -12.07 3.06
C ALA A 51 5.03 -10.55 3.14
N LEU A 52 3.88 -10.06 2.70
CA LEU A 52 3.56 -8.64 2.80
C LEU A 52 3.46 -8.19 4.26
N GLY A 53 2.75 -8.93 5.09
CA GLY A 53 2.62 -8.61 6.52
C GLY A 53 3.96 -8.57 7.24
N GLY A 54 4.85 -9.51 6.95
CA GLY A 54 6.21 -9.54 7.49
C GLY A 54 7.05 -8.35 7.04
N HIS A 55 6.92 -7.97 5.77
CA HIS A 55 7.60 -6.79 5.24
C HIS A 55 7.11 -5.50 5.89
N ILE A 56 5.79 -5.35 6.07
CA ILE A 56 5.20 -4.20 6.77
C ILE A 56 5.78 -4.11 8.18
N ALA A 57 5.84 -5.22 8.90
CA ALA A 57 6.42 -5.24 10.25
C ALA A 57 7.87 -4.77 10.26
N THR A 58 8.67 -5.20 9.29
CA THR A 58 10.07 -4.78 9.13
C THR A 58 10.17 -3.28 8.88
N VAL A 59 9.35 -2.74 7.99
CA VAL A 59 9.33 -1.29 7.70
C VAL A 59 8.94 -0.50 8.94
N GLN A 60 7.91 -0.93 9.66
CA GLN A 60 7.48 -0.25 10.89
C GLN A 60 8.58 -0.26 11.96
N ALA A 61 9.28 -1.36 12.11
CA ALA A 61 10.38 -1.47 13.07
C ALA A 61 11.55 -0.55 12.71
N SER A 62 11.82 -0.35 11.41
CA SER A 62 12.90 0.53 10.94
C SER A 62 12.55 2.02 11.03
N ARG A 63 11.28 2.36 11.20
CA ARG A 63 10.78 3.75 11.21
C ARG A 63 9.82 3.96 12.38
N PRO A 64 10.30 3.90 13.64
CA PRO A 64 9.42 4.02 14.81
C PRO A 64 8.62 5.34 14.80
N GLY A 65 7.31 5.24 15.05
CA GLY A 65 6.43 6.40 15.12
C GLY A 65 6.02 6.97 13.76
N ALA A 66 6.51 6.44 12.65
CA ALA A 66 6.11 6.88 11.32
C ALA A 66 4.79 6.23 10.90
N ARG A 67 4.11 6.87 9.96
CA ARG A 67 2.90 6.35 9.32
C ARG A 67 2.88 6.70 7.84
N LEU A 68 2.07 6.00 7.08
CA LEU A 68 1.81 6.34 5.69
C LEU A 68 0.47 7.08 5.57
N ALA A 69 0.39 8.05 4.68
CA ALA A 69 -0.82 8.83 4.46
C ALA A 69 -1.08 8.98 2.96
N PHE A 70 -2.36 8.96 2.59
CA PHE A 70 -2.75 9.31 1.22
C PHE A 70 -2.46 10.78 0.93
N VAL A 71 -2.03 11.05 -0.30
CA VAL A 71 -1.84 12.41 -0.84
C VAL A 71 -2.86 12.70 -1.92
N SER A 72 -3.53 11.67 -2.44
CA SER A 72 -4.57 11.79 -3.45
C SER A 72 -5.76 10.89 -3.12
N GLY A 73 -6.85 11.06 -3.86
CA GLY A 73 -7.90 10.07 -3.95
C GLY A 73 -7.44 8.84 -4.74
N ILE A 74 -8.31 7.86 -4.83
CA ILE A 74 -8.05 6.61 -5.53
C ILE A 74 -8.61 6.72 -6.95
N ASP A 75 -7.76 6.50 -7.94
CA ASP A 75 -8.13 6.53 -9.35
C ASP A 75 -8.17 5.10 -9.89
N MET A 76 -9.24 4.72 -10.56
CA MET A 76 -9.41 3.35 -11.07
C MET A 76 -10.13 3.34 -12.41
N HIS A 77 -9.65 2.49 -13.32
CA HIS A 77 -10.37 2.08 -14.52
C HIS A 77 -9.91 0.68 -14.93
N HIS A 78 -10.78 -0.10 -15.58
CA HIS A 78 -10.42 -1.43 -16.10
C HIS A 78 -9.68 -2.32 -15.09
N GLN A 79 -10.09 -2.27 -13.81
CA GLN A 79 -9.50 -3.04 -12.71
C GLN A 79 -8.04 -2.69 -12.41
N VAL A 80 -7.54 -1.56 -12.91
CA VAL A 80 -6.24 -1.01 -12.52
C VAL A 80 -6.45 0.24 -11.67
N VAL A 81 -5.57 0.43 -10.70
CA VAL A 81 -5.71 1.48 -9.69
C VAL A 81 -4.40 2.23 -9.52
N ARG A 82 -4.49 3.50 -9.17
CA ARG A 82 -3.32 4.29 -8.75
C ARG A 82 -3.73 5.26 -7.66
N PHE A 83 -2.78 5.59 -6.79
CA PHE A 83 -2.94 6.63 -5.79
C PHE A 83 -1.59 7.13 -5.33
N LEU A 84 -1.57 8.36 -4.82
CA LEU A 84 -0.37 8.99 -4.27
C LEU A 84 -0.38 8.85 -2.76
N TRP A 85 0.82 8.68 -2.19
CA TRP A 85 1.01 8.55 -0.76
C TRP A 85 2.35 9.15 -0.34
N ARG A 86 2.53 9.33 0.97
CA ARG A 86 3.80 9.77 1.53
C ARG A 86 4.00 9.20 2.94
N LEU A 87 5.26 9.13 3.33
CA LEU A 87 5.64 8.82 4.71
C LEU A 87 5.49 10.09 5.55
N VAL A 88 4.89 9.95 6.74
CA VAL A 88 4.87 10.98 7.78
C VAL A 88 5.71 10.46 8.92
N ARG A 89 6.81 11.14 9.22
CA ARG A 89 7.77 10.73 10.26
C ARG A 89 7.23 11.06 11.64
N ALA A 90 7.83 10.45 12.66
CA ALA A 90 7.43 10.67 14.06
C ALA A 90 7.47 12.14 14.48
N ASP A 91 8.37 12.94 13.91
CA ASP A 91 8.49 14.38 14.18
C ASP A 91 7.51 15.25 13.37
N GLY A 92 6.65 14.63 12.55
CA GLY A 92 5.68 15.31 11.71
C GLY A 92 6.20 15.74 10.34
N THR A 93 7.49 15.59 10.06
CA THR A 93 8.02 15.88 8.71
C THR A 93 7.59 14.78 7.74
N CYS A 94 7.49 15.12 6.45
CA CYS A 94 7.02 14.21 5.42
C CYS A 94 8.14 13.84 4.46
N GLY A 95 8.08 12.59 3.96
CA GLY A 95 8.88 12.16 2.82
C GLY A 95 8.29 12.68 1.51
N ASP A 96 8.97 12.38 0.42
CA ASP A 96 8.51 12.73 -0.92
C ASP A 96 7.20 12.01 -1.24
N THR A 97 6.39 12.65 -2.10
CA THR A 97 5.20 11.99 -2.63
C THR A 97 5.61 10.81 -3.50
N SER A 98 5.01 9.67 -3.23
CA SER A 98 5.24 8.42 -3.93
C SER A 98 3.95 7.95 -4.59
N ILE A 99 4.02 6.96 -5.45
CA ILE A 99 2.87 6.43 -6.17
C ILE A 99 2.82 4.91 -6.07
N ASP A 100 1.62 4.39 -5.87
CA ASP A 100 1.30 2.98 -6.04
C ASP A 100 0.40 2.80 -7.25
N PHE A 101 0.75 1.84 -8.07
CA PHE A 101 -0.11 1.29 -9.12
C PHE A 101 -0.53 -0.11 -8.70
N GLY A 102 -1.75 -0.50 -9.07
CA GLY A 102 -2.20 -1.83 -8.71
C GLY A 102 -3.23 -2.42 -9.64
N GLU A 103 -3.59 -3.65 -9.36
CA GLU A 103 -4.62 -4.39 -10.06
C GLU A 103 -5.57 -5.00 -9.04
N VAL A 104 -6.86 -5.02 -9.39
CA VAL A 104 -7.93 -5.58 -8.57
C VAL A 104 -8.41 -6.87 -9.20
N GLY A 105 -8.53 -7.92 -8.40
CA GLY A 105 -9.03 -9.21 -8.85
C GLY A 105 -10.56 -9.28 -8.92
N PRO A 106 -11.10 -10.41 -9.42
CA PRO A 106 -12.54 -10.58 -9.57
C PRO A 106 -13.32 -10.50 -8.26
N ASP A 107 -12.67 -10.80 -7.13
CA ASP A 107 -13.28 -10.74 -5.81
C ASP A 107 -13.20 -9.36 -5.16
N GLY A 108 -12.66 -8.36 -5.87
CA GLY A 108 -12.53 -6.99 -5.38
C GLY A 108 -11.30 -6.74 -4.51
N ARG A 109 -10.46 -7.74 -4.30
CA ARG A 109 -9.21 -7.58 -3.56
C ARG A 109 -8.07 -7.19 -4.48
N LEU A 110 -7.10 -6.47 -3.93
CA LEU A 110 -5.86 -6.16 -4.66
C LEU A 110 -5.10 -7.46 -4.92
N VAL A 111 -4.72 -7.69 -6.16
CA VAL A 111 -3.89 -8.82 -6.58
C VAL A 111 -2.46 -8.39 -6.87
N LYS A 112 -2.23 -7.09 -7.00
CA LYS A 112 -0.90 -6.55 -7.28
C LYS A 112 -0.83 -5.09 -6.88
N ILE A 113 0.28 -4.71 -6.26
CA ILE A 113 0.68 -3.31 -6.05
C ILE A 113 2.13 -3.19 -6.49
N ILE A 114 2.41 -2.14 -7.26
CA ILE A 114 3.77 -1.75 -7.65
C ILE A 114 3.97 -0.31 -7.18
N GLY A 115 4.95 -0.11 -6.30
CA GLY A 115 5.27 1.20 -5.75
C GLY A 115 6.51 1.80 -6.38
N PHE A 116 6.48 3.11 -6.60
CA PHE A 116 7.64 3.93 -6.93
C PHE A 116 7.78 5.01 -5.88
N PHE A 117 9.00 5.21 -5.39
CA PHE A 117 9.27 6.18 -4.33
C PHE A 117 9.77 7.49 -4.93
N GLY A 118 9.09 8.60 -4.58
CA GLY A 118 9.47 9.92 -5.04
C GLY A 118 9.18 10.18 -6.51
N ALA A 119 9.69 11.29 -7.02
CA ALA A 119 9.52 11.67 -8.42
C ALA A 119 10.42 10.87 -9.35
N PRO A 120 10.04 10.70 -10.62
CA PRO A 120 10.96 10.16 -11.62
C PRO A 120 12.23 11.02 -11.70
N PRO A 121 13.35 10.42 -12.17
CA PRO A 121 14.56 11.22 -12.36
C PRO A 121 14.32 12.31 -13.41
N PRO A 122 15.02 13.45 -13.31
CA PRO A 122 14.87 14.50 -14.31
C PRO A 122 15.35 14.05 -15.67
N LEU A 123 14.81 14.68 -16.71
CA LEU A 123 15.26 14.47 -18.09
C LEU A 123 16.68 15.01 -18.19
N GLY A 124 17.60 14.12 -18.43
CA GLY A 124 19.01 14.46 -18.34
C GLY A 124 19.77 14.48 -19.62
#